data_58f7856731242152b72034cccca0f949
#
_entry.id   58f7856731242152b72034cccca0f949
#
_cell.length_a   1.000
_cell.length_b   1.000
_cell.length_c   1.000
_cell.angle_alpha   90.00
_cell.angle_beta   90.00
_cell.angle_gamma   90.00
#
_symmetry.space_group_name_H-M   'P 1'
#
loop_
_entity.id
_entity.type
_entity.pdbx_description
1 polymer ?
#
loop_
_entity_poly.entity_id
_entity_poly.type
_entity_poly.pdbx_seq_one_letter_code
_entity_poly.pdbx_strand_id
1 'polypeptide(L)'
;LRRYADSLTLNKEDMQLRADVVPWLTAMSHAAALDGITLPVSSAYRSYQYQDNLFAYWTRELGREEASRVSAQPGESQHQLGTTVDFGSITPAFADTAASRWLMENAWRFGFSLSYPEGYEAETGYSYESWHYRYITVTGTRLEREFFGGIQQRMLEFLANNRDVLARARSSAP
;
A
#
# COMPACT_ATOMS: atom_id res chain seq x y z
N LEU A 1 -4.72 -14.12 -6.22
CA LEU A 1 -3.34 -14.50 -5.84
C LEU A 1 -3.12 -16.00 -5.66
N ARG A 2 -4.13 -16.81 -5.40
CA ARG A 2 -4.01 -18.26 -5.17
C ARG A 2 -3.20 -19.01 -6.24
N ARG A 3 -3.37 -18.66 -7.53
CA ARG A 3 -2.59 -19.27 -8.63
C ARG A 3 -1.09 -18.91 -8.65
N TYR A 4 -0.67 -17.99 -7.78
CA TYR A 4 0.73 -17.57 -7.60
C TYR A 4 1.28 -18.04 -6.24
N ALA A 5 0.59 -18.94 -5.54
CA ALA A 5 0.98 -19.41 -4.21
C ALA A 5 2.37 -20.06 -4.18
N ASP A 6 2.83 -20.64 -5.30
CA ASP A 6 4.18 -21.20 -5.41
C ASP A 6 5.29 -20.12 -5.41
N SER A 7 4.93 -18.87 -5.71
CA SER A 7 5.86 -17.72 -5.80
C SER A 7 5.60 -16.66 -4.73
N LEU A 8 4.54 -16.80 -3.96
CA LEU A 8 4.13 -15.85 -2.92
C LEU A 8 3.81 -16.58 -1.62
N THR A 9 4.29 -16.06 -0.50
CA THR A 9 3.86 -16.52 0.82
C THR A 9 2.55 -15.81 1.18
N LEU A 10 1.44 -16.55 1.25
CA LEU A 10 0.12 -16.01 1.53
C LEU A 10 -0.34 -16.48 2.91
N ASN A 11 -0.72 -15.55 3.80
CA ASN A 11 -1.26 -15.87 5.13
C ASN A 11 -2.74 -16.26 5.10
N LYS A 12 -3.43 -16.00 3.99
CA LYS A 12 -4.85 -16.36 3.78
C LYS A 12 -5.06 -16.88 2.36
N GLU A 13 -6.00 -17.80 2.20
CA GLU A 13 -6.53 -18.15 0.89
C GLU A 13 -7.44 -17.04 0.34
N ASP A 14 -7.76 -17.13 -0.96
CA ASP A 14 -8.71 -16.23 -1.66
C ASP A 14 -8.38 -14.73 -1.67
N MET A 15 -7.12 -14.36 -1.43
CA MET A 15 -6.69 -12.98 -1.64
C MET A 15 -6.71 -12.61 -3.12
N GLN A 16 -7.16 -11.38 -3.40
CA GLN A 16 -7.26 -10.83 -4.75
C GLN A 16 -6.39 -9.57 -4.87
N LEU A 17 -5.90 -9.34 -6.07
CA LEU A 17 -5.14 -8.16 -6.44
C LEU A 17 -5.39 -7.88 -7.92
N ARG A 18 -5.24 -6.64 -8.38
CA ARG A 18 -5.29 -6.31 -9.81
C ARG A 18 -4.25 -7.12 -10.57
N ALA A 19 -4.62 -7.58 -11.77
CA ALA A 19 -3.79 -8.46 -12.58
C ALA A 19 -2.44 -7.81 -12.98
N ASP A 20 -2.43 -6.49 -13.19
CA ASP A 20 -1.24 -5.71 -13.55
C ASP A 20 -0.28 -5.48 -12.36
N VAL A 21 -0.72 -5.66 -11.13
CA VAL A 21 0.10 -5.54 -9.91
C VAL A 21 0.82 -6.84 -9.56
N VAL A 22 0.17 -7.98 -9.85
CA VAL A 22 0.67 -9.31 -9.44
C VAL A 22 2.10 -9.60 -9.92
N PRO A 23 2.50 -9.32 -11.18
CA PRO A 23 3.88 -9.55 -11.62
C PRO A 23 4.92 -8.80 -10.81
N TRP A 24 4.61 -7.57 -10.39
CA TRP A 24 5.51 -6.74 -9.59
C TRP A 24 5.63 -7.24 -8.14
N LEU A 25 4.51 -7.68 -7.55
CA LEU A 25 4.52 -8.32 -6.23
C LEU A 25 5.34 -9.60 -6.25
N THR A 26 5.17 -10.43 -7.29
CA THR A 26 5.93 -11.67 -7.46
C THR A 26 7.43 -11.39 -7.63
N ALA A 27 7.80 -10.42 -8.48
CA ALA A 27 9.19 -10.02 -8.65
C ALA A 27 9.82 -9.50 -7.36
N MET A 28 9.07 -8.69 -6.59
CA MET A 28 9.51 -8.19 -5.29
C MET A 28 9.72 -9.32 -4.28
N SER A 29 8.77 -10.25 -4.17
CA SER A 29 8.89 -11.40 -3.27
C SER A 29 10.06 -12.30 -3.64
N HIS A 30 10.31 -12.50 -4.93
CA HIS A 30 11.45 -13.27 -5.40
C HIS A 30 12.79 -12.57 -5.07
N ALA A 31 12.88 -11.26 -5.28
CA ALA A 31 14.07 -10.49 -4.92
C ALA A 31 14.37 -10.55 -3.41
N ALA A 32 13.34 -10.41 -2.58
CA ALA A 32 13.49 -10.57 -1.14
C ALA A 32 13.97 -11.98 -0.75
N ALA A 33 13.43 -13.01 -1.41
CA ALA A 33 13.86 -14.40 -1.16
C ALA A 33 15.33 -14.64 -1.52
N LEU A 34 15.87 -13.99 -2.55
CA LEU A 34 17.31 -14.04 -2.87
C LEU A 34 18.18 -13.42 -1.78
N ASP A 35 17.64 -12.45 -1.05
CA ASP A 35 18.28 -11.84 0.12
C ASP A 35 17.98 -12.59 1.43
N GLY A 36 17.35 -13.78 1.35
CA GLY A 36 16.98 -14.59 2.52
C GLY A 36 15.78 -14.05 3.31
N ILE A 37 14.99 -13.15 2.71
CA ILE A 37 13.84 -12.52 3.35
C ILE A 37 12.54 -13.08 2.76
N THR A 38 11.63 -13.51 3.64
CA THR A 38 10.26 -13.87 3.24
C THR A 38 9.32 -12.67 3.46
N LEU A 39 8.48 -12.37 2.46
CA LEU A 39 7.45 -11.32 2.53
C LEU A 39 6.06 -11.96 2.59
N PRO A 40 5.53 -12.29 3.78
CA PRO A 40 4.19 -12.85 3.89
C PRO A 40 3.13 -11.81 3.56
N VAL A 41 2.24 -12.10 2.62
CA VAL A 41 1.08 -11.26 2.28
C VAL A 41 -0.06 -11.60 3.24
N SER A 42 -0.56 -10.62 3.97
CA SER A 42 -1.58 -10.79 5.01
C SER A 42 -2.94 -10.20 4.63
N SER A 43 -2.96 -9.19 3.76
CA SER A 43 -4.17 -8.58 3.23
C SER A 43 -3.89 -8.01 1.83
N ALA A 44 -4.93 -7.97 1.00
CA ALA A 44 -4.86 -7.40 -0.34
C ALA A 44 -6.17 -6.67 -0.66
N TYR A 45 -6.85 -6.98 -1.78
CA TYR A 45 -8.13 -6.36 -2.08
C TYR A 45 -9.17 -6.59 -0.97
N ARG A 46 -9.90 -5.52 -0.63
CA ARG A 46 -11.08 -5.57 0.25
C ARG A 46 -12.27 -5.00 -0.48
N SER A 47 -13.41 -5.71 -0.45
CA SER A 47 -14.66 -5.19 -1.00
C SER A 47 -15.19 -4.03 -0.15
N TYR A 48 -16.10 -3.24 -0.73
CA TYR A 48 -16.82 -2.19 0.01
C TYR A 48 -17.49 -2.76 1.27
N GLN A 49 -18.22 -3.86 1.14
CA GLN A 49 -18.91 -4.48 2.26
C GLN A 49 -17.97 -4.99 3.35
N TYR A 50 -16.81 -5.56 2.95
CA TYR A 50 -15.78 -5.96 3.92
C TYR A 50 -15.26 -4.74 4.69
N GLN A 51 -14.97 -3.64 3.99
CA GLN A 51 -14.46 -2.42 4.62
C GLN A 51 -15.50 -1.77 5.52
N ASP A 52 -16.78 -1.79 5.15
CA ASP A 52 -17.90 -1.30 5.97
C ASP A 52 -17.99 -2.05 7.31
N ASN A 53 -17.97 -3.40 7.24
CA ASN A 53 -17.97 -4.22 8.45
C ASN A 53 -16.72 -3.98 9.32
N LEU A 54 -15.55 -3.80 8.71
CA LEU A 54 -14.31 -3.54 9.41
C LEU A 54 -14.32 -2.18 10.10
N PHE A 55 -14.80 -1.13 9.42
CA PHE A 55 -14.92 0.20 10.00
C PHE A 55 -15.95 0.24 11.14
N ALA A 56 -17.08 -0.45 10.97
CA ALA A 56 -18.08 -0.59 12.04
C ALA A 56 -17.51 -1.34 13.26
N TYR A 57 -16.69 -2.37 13.05
CA TYR A 57 -15.99 -3.06 14.14
C TYR A 57 -15.09 -2.09 14.92
N TRP A 58 -14.18 -1.37 14.23
CA TRP A 58 -13.27 -0.43 14.89
C TRP A 58 -14.00 0.74 15.56
N THR A 59 -15.09 1.22 14.95
CA THR A 59 -15.94 2.27 15.56
C THR A 59 -16.52 1.81 16.89
N ARG A 60 -16.92 0.55 17.00
CA ARG A 60 -17.44 0.00 18.25
C ARG A 60 -16.36 -0.18 19.31
N GLU A 61 -15.16 -0.63 18.91
CA GLU A 61 -14.07 -0.91 19.86
C GLU A 61 -13.34 0.35 20.34
N LEU A 62 -13.15 1.36 19.46
CA LEU A 62 -12.29 2.53 19.73
C LEU A 62 -13.05 3.87 19.75
N GLY A 63 -14.32 3.88 19.33
CA GLY A 63 -15.03 5.12 19.00
C GLY A 63 -14.65 5.62 17.58
N ARG A 64 -15.52 6.47 17.02
CA ARG A 64 -15.43 6.90 15.62
C ARG A 64 -14.15 7.67 15.29
N GLU A 65 -13.72 8.53 16.18
CA GLU A 65 -12.54 9.38 15.96
C GLU A 65 -11.27 8.51 15.79
N GLU A 66 -11.01 7.64 16.76
CA GLU A 66 -9.84 6.77 16.72
C GLU A 66 -9.96 5.70 15.63
N ALA A 67 -11.16 5.16 15.38
CA ALA A 67 -11.41 4.25 14.27
C ALA A 67 -10.99 4.84 12.92
N SER A 68 -11.23 6.15 12.70
CA SER A 68 -10.86 6.84 11.46
C SER A 68 -9.35 6.99 11.25
N ARG A 69 -8.55 6.83 12.31
CA ARG A 69 -7.08 6.88 12.26
C ARG A 69 -6.44 5.53 11.95
N VAL A 70 -7.17 4.44 12.18
CA VAL A 70 -6.67 3.06 12.02
C VAL A 70 -7.41 2.27 10.94
N SER A 71 -8.48 2.83 10.38
CA SER A 71 -9.28 2.17 9.34
C SER A 71 -9.99 3.22 8.48
N ALA A 72 -9.81 3.14 7.17
CA ALA A 72 -10.53 4.00 6.23
C ALA A 72 -12.05 3.70 6.25
N GLN A 73 -12.87 4.72 5.99
CA GLN A 73 -14.30 4.53 5.75
C GLN A 73 -14.52 3.72 4.46
N PRO A 74 -15.67 3.02 4.35
CA PRO A 74 -16.01 2.31 3.11
C PRO A 74 -16.09 3.29 1.94
N GLY A 75 -15.41 2.98 0.84
CA GLY A 75 -15.22 3.86 -0.31
C GLY A 75 -13.89 4.64 -0.32
N GLU A 76 -13.21 4.76 0.81
CA GLU A 76 -11.97 5.53 0.97
C GLU A 76 -10.72 4.66 1.14
N SER A 77 -10.90 3.34 1.36
CA SER A 77 -9.78 2.43 1.57
C SER A 77 -8.97 2.18 0.30
N GLN A 78 -7.65 2.34 0.38
CA GLN A 78 -6.73 2.00 -0.70
C GLN A 78 -6.82 0.52 -1.13
N HIS A 79 -7.18 -0.38 -0.22
CA HIS A 79 -7.40 -1.80 -0.53
C HIS A 79 -8.53 -2.04 -1.54
N GLN A 80 -9.52 -1.14 -1.62
CA GLN A 80 -10.62 -1.23 -2.59
C GLN A 80 -10.17 -0.96 -4.03
N LEU A 81 -9.00 -0.38 -4.22
CA LEU A 81 -8.40 -0.17 -5.54
C LEU A 81 -7.76 -1.45 -6.11
N GLY A 82 -7.55 -2.48 -5.28
CA GLY A 82 -6.85 -3.71 -5.66
C GLY A 82 -5.36 -3.49 -5.95
N THR A 83 -4.76 -2.42 -5.44
CA THR A 83 -3.35 -2.07 -5.62
C THR A 83 -2.54 -2.13 -4.32
N THR A 84 -3.17 -2.43 -3.20
CA THR A 84 -2.58 -2.36 -1.87
C THR A 84 -2.40 -3.75 -1.28
N VAL A 85 -1.29 -3.92 -0.58
CA VAL A 85 -0.90 -5.16 0.10
C VAL A 85 -0.42 -4.82 1.50
N ASP A 86 -0.92 -5.56 2.49
CA ASP A 86 -0.35 -5.58 3.84
C ASP A 86 0.57 -6.79 4.01
N PHE A 87 1.76 -6.56 4.54
CA PHE A 87 2.78 -7.60 4.77
C PHE A 87 2.91 -7.98 6.24
N GLY A 88 3.26 -9.25 6.49
CA GLY A 88 3.61 -9.76 7.81
C GLY A 88 2.50 -9.68 8.85
N SER A 89 2.83 -9.32 10.08
CA SER A 89 1.84 -8.99 11.11
C SER A 89 1.31 -7.58 10.86
N ILE A 90 -0.01 -7.43 10.88
CA ILE A 90 -0.67 -6.11 10.78
C ILE A 90 -0.70 -5.50 12.19
N THR A 91 0.49 -5.25 12.73
CA THR A 91 0.70 -4.68 14.07
C THR A 91 1.99 -3.85 14.09
N PRO A 92 2.15 -2.90 15.02
CA PRO A 92 3.36 -2.09 15.15
C PRO A 92 4.67 -2.90 15.24
N ALA A 93 4.62 -4.12 15.80
CA ALA A 93 5.79 -5.01 15.90
C ALA A 93 6.39 -5.41 14.54
N PHE A 94 5.65 -5.28 13.44
CA PHE A 94 6.20 -5.54 12.11
C PHE A 94 7.35 -4.59 11.75
N ALA A 95 7.34 -3.36 12.24
CA ALA A 95 8.39 -2.36 11.99
C ALA A 95 9.81 -2.86 12.34
N ASP A 96 9.92 -3.69 13.37
CA ASP A 96 11.19 -4.20 13.87
C ASP A 96 11.69 -5.45 13.13
N THR A 97 10.95 -5.95 12.16
CA THR A 97 11.30 -7.17 11.42
C THR A 97 12.30 -6.92 10.30
N ALA A 98 13.04 -7.96 9.92
CA ALA A 98 13.91 -7.92 8.74
C ALA A 98 13.11 -7.68 7.44
N ALA A 99 11.87 -8.20 7.34
CA ALA A 99 10.98 -8.00 6.21
C ALA A 99 10.57 -6.52 6.05
N SER A 100 10.22 -5.84 7.15
CA SER A 100 9.90 -4.42 7.14
C SER A 100 11.09 -3.56 6.69
N ARG A 101 12.26 -3.80 7.23
CA ARG A 101 13.50 -3.09 6.82
C ARG A 101 13.79 -3.31 5.34
N TRP A 102 13.70 -4.54 4.85
CA TRP A 102 13.91 -4.84 3.44
C TRP A 102 12.90 -4.11 2.54
N LEU A 103 11.61 -4.09 2.92
CA LEU A 103 10.57 -3.37 2.19
C LEU A 103 10.85 -1.87 2.13
N MET A 104 11.22 -1.23 3.23
CA MET A 104 11.56 0.20 3.27
C MET A 104 12.71 0.55 2.30
N GLU A 105 13.69 -0.32 2.17
CA GLU A 105 14.84 -0.11 1.31
C GLU A 105 14.57 -0.42 -0.18
N ASN A 106 13.72 -1.40 -0.46
CA ASN A 106 13.64 -2.03 -1.79
C ASN A 106 12.29 -1.94 -2.48
N ALA A 107 11.16 -1.81 -1.76
CA ALA A 107 9.80 -1.91 -2.33
C ALA A 107 9.57 -0.92 -3.50
N TRP A 108 10.12 0.28 -3.41
CA TRP A 108 10.02 1.31 -4.44
C TRP A 108 10.57 0.88 -5.81
N ARG A 109 11.56 -0.03 -5.86
CA ARG A 109 12.14 -0.56 -7.09
C ARG A 109 11.14 -1.40 -7.87
N PHE A 110 10.13 -1.91 -7.18
CA PHE A 110 9.05 -2.73 -7.72
C PHE A 110 7.72 -1.95 -7.82
N GLY A 111 7.76 -0.64 -7.60
CA GLY A 111 6.59 0.23 -7.73
C GLY A 111 5.67 0.26 -6.50
N PHE A 112 6.12 -0.26 -5.35
CA PHE A 112 5.38 -0.22 -4.10
C PHE A 112 5.89 0.91 -3.20
N SER A 113 4.97 1.70 -2.69
CA SER A 113 5.20 2.84 -1.79
C SER A 113 4.54 2.58 -0.45
N LEU A 114 5.22 2.94 0.64
CA LEU A 114 4.66 2.94 1.99
C LEU A 114 3.65 4.09 2.11
N SER A 115 2.38 3.77 2.33
CA SER A 115 1.31 4.79 2.30
C SER A 115 1.27 5.68 3.54
N TYR A 116 1.60 5.13 4.71
CA TYR A 116 1.47 5.80 6.00
C TYR A 116 2.78 5.72 6.79
N PRO A 117 3.81 6.52 6.40
CA PRO A 117 5.13 6.51 7.03
C PRO A 117 5.11 7.16 8.42
N GLU A 118 6.04 6.75 9.28
CA GLU A 118 6.23 7.28 10.62
C GLU A 118 6.55 8.79 10.59
N GLY A 119 5.91 9.55 11.47
CA GLY A 119 6.09 11.00 11.60
C GLY A 119 5.31 11.84 10.59
N TYR A 120 4.46 11.22 9.77
CA TYR A 120 3.64 11.89 8.75
C TYR A 120 2.12 11.71 8.98
N GLU A 121 1.72 11.35 10.19
CA GLU A 121 0.32 11.10 10.55
C GLU A 121 -0.56 12.36 10.34
N ALA A 122 0.01 13.54 10.57
CA ALA A 122 -0.69 14.81 10.34
C ALA A 122 -0.97 15.09 8.84
N GLU A 123 -0.10 14.59 7.94
CA GLU A 123 -0.28 14.72 6.49
C GLU A 123 -1.19 13.63 5.93
N THR A 124 -1.02 12.40 6.40
CA THR A 124 -1.75 11.23 5.87
C THR A 124 -3.13 11.05 6.46
N GLY A 125 -3.35 11.55 7.69
CA GLY A 125 -4.57 11.35 8.48
C GLY A 125 -4.64 9.98 9.16
N TYR A 126 -3.63 9.10 8.94
CA TYR A 126 -3.58 7.73 9.48
C TYR A 126 -2.37 7.54 10.38
N SER A 127 -2.49 6.63 11.34
CA SER A 127 -1.37 6.17 12.15
C SER A 127 -0.31 5.49 11.27
N TYR A 128 0.94 5.44 11.76
CA TYR A 128 2.01 4.71 11.07
C TYR A 128 1.67 3.25 10.85
N GLU A 129 1.82 2.77 9.61
CA GLU A 129 1.57 1.39 9.22
C GLU A 129 2.75 0.82 8.42
N SER A 130 3.75 0.26 9.10
CA SER A 130 4.97 -0.31 8.48
C SER A 130 4.70 -1.45 7.49
N TRP A 131 3.52 -2.04 7.49
CA TRP A 131 3.07 -3.17 6.66
C TRP A 131 2.33 -2.76 5.39
N HIS A 132 1.82 -1.51 5.29
CA HIS A 132 0.84 -1.07 4.30
C HIS A 132 1.50 -0.44 3.07
N TYR A 133 1.60 -1.20 1.99
CA TYR A 133 2.24 -0.77 0.75
C TYR A 133 1.24 -0.72 -0.41
N ARG A 134 1.27 0.38 -1.16
CA ARG A 134 0.46 0.56 -2.37
C ARG A 134 1.32 0.55 -3.62
N TYR A 135 0.91 -0.21 -4.62
CA TYR A 135 1.51 -0.16 -5.96
C TYR A 135 1.05 1.12 -6.69
N ILE A 136 2.02 1.96 -7.02
CA ILE A 136 1.83 3.22 -7.75
C ILE A 136 2.69 3.28 -9.02
N THR A 137 3.14 2.15 -9.51
CA THR A 137 4.10 1.90 -10.58
C THR A 137 5.55 2.27 -10.24
N VAL A 138 6.51 1.67 -10.95
CA VAL A 138 7.95 1.97 -10.77
C VAL A 138 8.25 3.43 -11.11
N THR A 139 7.61 3.99 -12.14
CA THR A 139 7.75 5.41 -12.48
C THR A 139 7.17 6.29 -11.36
N GLY A 140 5.99 5.91 -10.82
CA GLY A 140 5.36 6.63 -9.72
C GLY A 140 6.24 6.69 -8.47
N THR A 141 6.81 5.57 -8.04
CA THR A 141 7.71 5.54 -6.86
C THR A 141 9.02 6.30 -7.08
N ARG A 142 9.53 6.35 -8.31
CA ARG A 142 10.69 7.20 -8.63
C ARG A 142 10.35 8.68 -8.52
N LEU A 143 9.25 9.11 -9.11
CA LEU A 143 8.77 10.51 -9.01
C LEU A 143 8.49 10.89 -7.57
N GLU A 144 7.83 10.02 -6.81
CA GLU A 144 7.55 10.21 -5.39
C GLU A 144 8.85 10.47 -4.60
N ARG A 145 9.88 9.66 -4.81
CA ARG A 145 11.16 9.83 -4.12
C ARG A 145 11.91 11.09 -4.55
N GLU A 146 11.91 11.39 -5.84
CA GLU A 146 12.67 12.49 -6.41
C GLU A 146 12.06 13.87 -6.09
N PHE A 147 10.72 13.97 -6.16
CA PHE A 147 10.03 15.27 -6.08
C PHE A 147 9.18 15.46 -4.83
N PHE A 148 8.82 14.37 -4.13
CA PHE A 148 7.88 14.42 -3.00
C PHE A 148 8.49 13.86 -1.70
N GLY A 149 9.80 13.67 -1.66
CA GLY A 149 10.53 13.19 -0.48
C GLY A 149 10.18 11.76 -0.05
N GLY A 150 9.62 10.94 -0.96
CA GLY A 150 9.17 9.59 -0.66
C GLY A 150 7.83 9.55 0.10
N ILE A 151 7.06 10.64 0.08
CA ILE A 151 5.75 10.73 0.75
C ILE A 151 4.64 10.66 -0.29
N GLN A 152 3.96 9.51 -0.33
CA GLN A 152 2.91 9.21 -1.30
C GLN A 152 1.79 10.26 -1.28
N GLN A 153 1.36 10.70 -0.11
CA GLN A 153 0.28 11.66 0.07
C GLN A 153 0.56 12.96 -0.68
N ARG A 154 1.78 13.49 -0.59
CA ARG A 154 2.20 14.73 -1.30
C ARG A 154 2.06 14.60 -2.80
N MET A 155 2.49 13.47 -3.35
CA MET A 155 2.36 13.20 -4.77
C MET A 155 0.88 13.09 -5.20
N LEU A 156 0.05 12.40 -4.42
CA LEU A 156 -1.37 12.26 -4.71
C LEU A 156 -2.10 13.60 -4.68
N GLU A 157 -1.81 14.45 -3.71
CA GLU A 157 -2.35 15.82 -3.62
C GLU A 157 -1.90 16.69 -4.80
N PHE A 158 -0.61 16.64 -5.15
CA PHE A 158 -0.10 17.33 -6.33
C PHE A 158 -0.84 16.91 -7.60
N LEU A 159 -1.00 15.60 -7.82
CA LEU A 159 -1.71 15.06 -8.98
C LEU A 159 -3.18 15.46 -9.00
N ALA A 160 -3.86 15.45 -7.86
CA ALA A 160 -5.25 15.86 -7.73
C ALA A 160 -5.42 17.36 -8.04
N ASN A 161 -4.58 18.21 -7.46
CA ASN A 161 -4.64 19.66 -7.62
C ASN A 161 -4.24 20.14 -9.03
N ASN A 162 -3.44 19.35 -9.75
CA ASN A 162 -2.96 19.70 -11.09
C ASN A 162 -3.56 18.84 -12.21
N ARG A 163 -4.64 18.12 -11.96
CA ARG A 163 -5.25 17.15 -12.87
C ARG A 163 -5.50 17.71 -14.27
N ASP A 164 -6.09 18.91 -14.38
CA ASP A 164 -6.45 19.50 -15.64
C ASP A 164 -5.26 20.00 -16.45
N VAL A 165 -4.21 20.49 -15.75
CA VAL A 165 -2.94 20.92 -16.37
C VAL A 165 -2.22 19.69 -16.94
N LEU A 166 -2.11 18.62 -16.16
CA LEU A 166 -1.48 17.37 -16.57
C LEU A 166 -2.21 16.69 -17.73
N ALA A 167 -3.55 16.72 -17.73
CA ALA A 167 -4.37 16.20 -18.83
C ALA A 167 -4.12 16.96 -20.14
N ARG A 168 -4.02 18.30 -20.10
CA ARG A 168 -3.68 19.14 -21.26
C ARG A 168 -2.27 18.90 -21.78
N ALA A 169 -1.30 18.80 -20.87
CA ALA A 169 0.09 18.52 -21.24
C ALA A 169 0.24 17.17 -21.97
N ARG A 170 -0.51 16.15 -21.53
CA ARG A 170 -0.56 14.84 -22.19
C ARG A 170 -1.12 14.90 -23.61
N SER A 171 -2.15 15.75 -23.85
CA SER A 171 -2.80 15.90 -25.15
C SER A 171 -1.95 16.70 -26.15
N SER A 172 -0.98 17.46 -25.68
CA SER A 172 -0.04 18.27 -26.49
C SER A 172 1.33 17.64 -26.68
N ALA A 173 1.57 16.47 -26.11
CA ALA A 173 2.79 15.71 -26.38
C ALA A 173 2.73 15.09 -27.80
N PRO A 174 3.81 15.19 -28.62
CA PRO A 174 3.86 14.71 -30.00
C PRO A 174 3.75 13.18 -30.08
#